data_685b81e702651a8c1f67f6ea0480cb25
#
_entry.id   685b81e702651a8c1f67f6ea0480cb25
#
_cell.length_a   1.000
_cell.length_b   1.000
_cell.length_c   1.000
_cell.angle_alpha   90.00
_cell.angle_beta   90.00
_cell.angle_gamma   90.00
#
_symmetry.space_group_name_H-M   'P 1'
#
loop_
_entity.id
_entity.type
_entity.pdbx_description
1 polymer ?
#
loop_
_entity_poly.entity_id
_entity_poly.type
_entity_poly.pdbx_seq_one_letter_code
_entity_poly.pdbx_strand_id
1 'polypeptide(L)'
;MCSPACPVLRPRCWPSTTGCTVLADYGTTVEAELEVFAFIARANDDMRAYSLLAMVLSLFETGYLRVGAGMFQSDTGHLSQNRGMATRLGDALRRGALGANRETGSDSIDYLRLDWFPLADRPLAEARARFNVTPKSDEAVVAGSVGPWQPGGISPFQERAGRELARHEDRPYDAYGAATSAD
;
A
#
# COMPACT_ATOMS: atom_id res chain seq x y z
N MET A 1 30.17 -19.12 -0.37
CA MET A 1 30.82 -17.81 -0.17
C MET A 1 29.91 -16.78 -0.78
N CYS A 2 29.10 -16.08 0.03
CA CYS A 2 28.20 -15.01 -0.44
C CYS A 2 29.01 -13.73 -0.56
N SER A 3 29.01 -13.15 -1.75
CA SER A 3 29.60 -11.83 -2.03
C SER A 3 28.93 -10.74 -1.19
N PRO A 4 29.67 -9.82 -0.56
CA PRO A 4 29.10 -8.79 0.33
C PRO A 4 28.62 -7.52 -0.38
N ALA A 5 28.19 -7.60 -1.63
CA ALA A 5 27.84 -6.43 -2.41
C ALA A 5 26.47 -6.54 -3.07
N CYS A 6 25.45 -6.64 -2.25
CA CYS A 6 24.09 -6.27 -2.68
C CYS A 6 23.24 -5.92 -1.45
N PRO A 7 23.07 -4.66 -1.10
CA PRO A 7 22.00 -4.25 -0.22
C PRO A 7 20.69 -4.13 -1.04
N VAL A 8 20.38 -5.16 -1.81
CA VAL A 8 19.01 -5.39 -2.21
C VAL A 8 18.28 -5.61 -0.90
N LEU A 9 17.33 -4.76 -0.58
CA LEU A 9 16.35 -5.01 0.45
C LEU A 9 15.93 -6.46 0.31
N ARG A 10 16.47 -7.30 1.20
CA ARG A 10 16.18 -8.72 1.13
C ARG A 10 14.67 -8.83 1.25
N PRO A 11 14.02 -9.49 0.29
CA PRO A 11 12.57 -9.63 0.30
C PRO A 11 12.01 -10.07 1.67
N ARG A 12 12.77 -10.72 2.54
CA ARG A 12 12.39 -11.17 3.89
C ARG A 12 12.00 -10.05 4.87
N CYS A 13 12.18 -8.78 4.50
CA CYS A 13 11.85 -7.63 5.34
C CYS A 13 10.76 -6.73 4.73
N TRP A 14 10.09 -7.15 3.66
CA TRP A 14 8.95 -6.39 3.18
C TRP A 14 7.80 -6.54 4.18
N PRO A 15 7.37 -5.45 4.82
CA PRO A 15 6.15 -5.49 5.61
C PRO A 15 5.02 -6.02 4.73
N SER A 16 4.16 -6.85 5.29
CA SER A 16 2.99 -7.39 4.57
C SER A 16 2.13 -6.29 3.94
N THR A 17 2.10 -5.12 4.56
CA THR A 17 1.42 -3.92 4.04
C THR A 17 2.00 -3.42 2.73
N THR A 18 3.34 -3.42 2.54
CA THR A 18 3.96 -2.95 1.28
C THR A 18 3.56 -3.79 0.08
N GLY A 19 3.49 -5.12 0.23
CA GLY A 19 2.99 -6.00 -0.82
C GLY A 19 1.53 -5.70 -1.17
N CYS A 20 0.69 -5.45 -0.17
CA CYS A 20 -0.70 -5.04 -0.36
C CYS A 20 -0.82 -3.68 -1.06
N THR A 21 0.04 -2.72 -0.73
CA THR A 21 0.09 -1.39 -1.35
C THR A 21 0.23 -1.51 -2.87
N VAL A 22 1.20 -2.29 -3.33
CA VAL A 22 1.46 -2.53 -4.76
C VAL A 22 0.33 -3.35 -5.40
N LEU A 23 -0.08 -4.45 -4.75
CA LEU A 23 -1.12 -5.33 -5.27
C LEU A 23 -2.45 -4.59 -5.45
N ALA A 24 -2.87 -3.84 -4.43
CA ALA A 24 -4.14 -3.14 -4.43
C ALA A 24 -4.08 -1.74 -5.09
N ASP A 25 -2.93 -1.36 -5.63
CA ASP A 25 -2.74 -0.08 -6.35
C ASP A 25 -2.95 1.15 -5.48
N TYR A 26 -2.48 1.13 -4.25
CA TYR A 26 -2.46 2.30 -3.39
C TYR A 26 -1.07 2.92 -3.32
N GLY A 27 -0.99 4.22 -3.14
CA GLY A 27 0.25 4.92 -2.90
C GLY A 27 0.81 4.70 -1.49
N THR A 28 1.76 5.53 -1.11
CA THR A 28 2.46 5.46 0.18
C THR A 28 2.29 6.72 1.01
N THR A 29 1.28 7.54 0.67
CA THR A 29 0.86 8.67 1.50
C THR A 29 0.06 8.17 2.71
N VAL A 30 -0.14 9.03 3.69
CA VAL A 30 -0.92 8.66 4.89
C VAL A 30 -2.33 8.23 4.52
N GLU A 31 -2.97 8.95 3.62
CA GLU A 31 -4.31 8.62 3.13
C GLU A 31 -4.33 7.27 2.39
N ALA A 32 -3.30 6.99 1.60
CA ALA A 32 -3.20 5.72 0.89
C ALA A 32 -2.93 4.55 1.85
N GLU A 33 -2.19 4.77 2.93
CA GLU A 33 -2.04 3.77 4.00
C GLU A 33 -3.37 3.45 4.68
N LEU A 34 -4.24 4.46 4.91
CA LEU A 34 -5.59 4.21 5.41
C LEU A 34 -6.39 3.33 4.45
N GLU A 35 -6.28 3.56 3.14
CA GLU A 35 -6.93 2.74 2.12
C GLU A 35 -6.40 1.29 2.14
N VAL A 36 -5.08 1.10 2.26
CA VAL A 36 -4.47 -0.23 2.37
C VAL A 36 -4.99 -0.98 3.59
N PHE A 37 -5.03 -0.33 4.76
CA PHE A 37 -5.55 -0.96 5.97
C PHE A 37 -7.04 -1.26 5.88
N ALA A 38 -7.83 -0.41 5.23
CA ALA A 38 -9.24 -0.67 4.98
C ALA A 38 -9.44 -1.88 4.03
N PHE A 39 -8.65 -1.96 2.96
CA PHE A 39 -8.65 -3.12 2.06
C PHE A 39 -8.30 -4.41 2.82
N ILE A 40 -7.19 -4.42 3.57
CA ILE A 40 -6.73 -5.58 4.33
C ILE A 40 -7.78 -5.99 5.37
N ALA A 41 -8.33 -5.03 6.11
CA ALA A 41 -9.32 -5.32 7.14
C ALA A 41 -10.51 -6.09 6.59
N ARG A 42 -11.00 -5.70 5.43
CA ARG A 42 -12.17 -6.34 4.83
C ARG A 42 -11.83 -7.59 4.04
N ALA A 43 -10.62 -7.69 3.49
CA ALA A 43 -10.14 -8.88 2.80
C ALA A 43 -9.86 -10.04 3.77
N ASN A 44 -9.19 -9.76 4.89
CA ASN A 44 -8.95 -10.74 5.95
C ASN A 44 -10.23 -11.07 6.74
N ASP A 45 -11.04 -10.04 6.99
CA ASP A 45 -12.28 -10.11 7.78
C ASP A 45 -12.09 -10.78 9.15
N ASP A 46 -11.03 -10.41 9.83
CA ASP A 46 -10.69 -10.91 11.16
C ASP A 46 -10.41 -9.77 12.16
N MET A 47 -10.45 -10.10 13.46
CA MET A 47 -10.28 -9.12 14.53
C MET A 47 -8.93 -8.40 14.48
N ARG A 48 -7.86 -9.06 14.05
CA ARG A 48 -6.51 -8.45 13.96
C ARG A 48 -6.51 -7.34 12.93
N ALA A 49 -7.03 -7.62 11.74
CA ALA A 49 -7.07 -6.69 10.65
C ALA A 49 -7.97 -5.49 10.95
N TYR A 50 -9.13 -5.70 11.56
CA TYR A 50 -10.00 -4.61 12.01
C TYR A 50 -9.37 -3.79 13.15
N SER A 51 -8.65 -4.41 14.07
CA SER A 51 -7.94 -3.69 15.13
C SER A 51 -6.83 -2.79 14.57
N LEU A 52 -6.11 -3.26 13.55
CA LEU A 52 -5.10 -2.45 12.86
C LEU A 52 -5.74 -1.26 12.14
N LEU A 53 -6.84 -1.47 11.43
CA LEU A 53 -7.57 -0.37 10.80
C LEU A 53 -8.04 0.65 11.82
N ALA A 54 -8.66 0.21 12.92
CA ALA A 54 -9.12 1.11 13.99
C ALA A 54 -7.96 1.90 14.59
N MET A 55 -6.83 1.26 14.83
CA MET A 55 -5.62 1.93 15.33
C MET A 55 -5.14 3.02 14.36
N VAL A 56 -4.99 2.70 13.08
CA VAL A 56 -4.47 3.65 12.08
C VAL A 56 -5.44 4.82 11.89
N LEU A 57 -6.76 4.55 11.85
CA LEU A 57 -7.79 5.60 11.80
C LEU A 57 -7.73 6.52 13.03
N SER A 58 -7.54 5.95 14.22
CA SER A 58 -7.43 6.74 15.45
C SER A 58 -6.19 7.61 15.47
N LEU A 59 -5.05 7.07 15.01
CA LEU A 59 -3.80 7.83 14.89
C LEU A 59 -3.92 8.96 13.86
N PHE A 60 -4.61 8.71 12.76
CA PHE A 60 -4.87 9.74 11.75
C PHE A 60 -5.79 10.83 12.31
N GLU A 61 -6.90 10.45 12.94
CA GLU A 61 -7.87 11.38 13.52
C GLU A 61 -7.27 12.28 14.61
N THR A 62 -6.33 11.75 15.39
CA THR A 62 -5.63 12.51 16.43
C THR A 62 -4.41 13.29 15.94
N GLY A 63 -4.05 13.18 14.67
CA GLY A 63 -2.86 13.80 14.10
C GLY A 63 -1.54 13.17 14.54
N TYR A 64 -1.58 12.06 15.27
CA TYR A 64 -0.37 11.39 15.79
C TYR A 64 0.50 10.74 14.71
N LEU A 65 -0.02 10.47 13.53
CA LEU A 65 0.77 10.00 12.40
C LEU A 65 1.83 11.00 11.93
N ARG A 66 1.70 12.25 12.37
CA ARG A 66 2.65 13.35 12.12
C ARG A 66 4.04 13.15 12.70
N VAL A 67 4.15 12.49 13.85
CA VAL A 67 5.33 12.60 14.73
C VAL A 67 6.07 11.27 14.91
N GLY A 68 5.35 10.15 14.86
CA GLY A 68 5.88 8.91 15.43
C GLY A 68 6.72 8.04 14.51
N ALA A 69 6.46 8.02 13.23
CA ALA A 69 7.01 6.98 12.37
C ALA A 69 7.95 7.48 11.26
N GLY A 70 8.19 8.78 11.14
CA GLY A 70 9.03 9.32 10.07
C GLY A 70 8.55 9.02 8.65
N MET A 71 7.73 7.99 8.48
CA MET A 71 7.12 7.58 7.22
C MET A 71 5.82 8.33 6.92
N PHE A 72 5.16 8.81 7.95
CA PHE A 72 3.87 9.46 7.85
C PHE A 72 4.03 10.95 8.14
N GLN A 73 4.26 11.71 7.10
CA GLN A 73 4.22 13.16 7.15
C GLN A 73 2.88 13.61 6.55
N SER A 74 1.87 13.73 7.37
CA SER A 74 0.63 14.38 7.00
C SER A 74 0.40 15.58 7.89
N ASP A 75 0.06 16.71 7.28
CA ASP A 75 -0.42 17.90 7.98
C ASP A 75 -1.93 17.84 8.22
N THR A 76 -2.57 16.81 7.69
CA THR A 76 -4.01 16.61 7.72
C THR A 76 -4.36 15.52 8.72
N GLY A 77 -4.60 15.87 9.96
CA GLY A 77 -5.43 15.09 10.86
C GLY A 77 -6.90 15.30 10.49
N HIS A 78 -7.78 14.41 11.00
CA HIS A 78 -9.24 14.49 10.91
C HIS A 78 -9.85 14.06 9.58
N LEU A 79 -10.48 12.88 9.61
CA LEU A 79 -11.22 12.32 8.47
C LEU A 79 -12.30 13.28 7.94
N SER A 80 -12.96 14.02 8.83
CA SER A 80 -13.99 14.98 8.48
C SER A 80 -13.48 16.18 7.68
N GLN A 81 -12.19 16.50 7.78
CA GLN A 81 -11.55 17.61 7.07
C GLN A 81 -10.92 17.17 5.76
N ASN A 82 -10.67 15.87 5.60
CA ASN A 82 -10.12 15.31 4.37
C ASN A 82 -11.25 14.94 3.41
N ARG A 83 -11.54 15.85 2.48
CA ARG A 83 -12.60 15.64 1.49
C ARG A 83 -12.30 14.43 0.64
N GLY A 84 -13.29 13.55 0.46
CA GLY A 84 -13.18 12.34 -0.35
C GLY A 84 -12.66 11.12 0.42
N MET A 85 -12.13 11.26 1.65
CA MET A 85 -11.56 10.12 2.38
C MET A 85 -12.59 9.03 2.67
N ALA A 86 -13.85 9.42 2.97
CA ALA A 86 -14.92 8.45 3.18
C ALA A 86 -15.21 7.62 1.91
N THR A 87 -15.20 8.24 0.73
CA THR A 87 -15.37 7.55 -0.57
C THR A 87 -14.21 6.60 -0.82
N ARG A 88 -12.98 7.04 -0.59
CA ARG A 88 -11.76 6.24 -0.76
C ARG A 88 -11.76 5.03 0.16
N LEU A 89 -12.06 5.20 1.45
CA LEU A 89 -12.17 4.10 2.41
C LEU A 89 -13.30 3.15 2.07
N GLY A 90 -14.45 3.65 1.65
CA GLY A 90 -15.59 2.84 1.21
C GLY A 90 -15.24 1.96 0.02
N ASP A 91 -14.55 2.51 -0.99
CA ASP A 91 -14.06 1.73 -2.13
C ASP A 91 -13.04 0.67 -1.70
N ALA A 92 -12.10 1.02 -0.84
CA ALA A 92 -11.09 0.10 -0.33
C ALA A 92 -11.72 -1.08 0.43
N LEU A 93 -12.69 -0.82 1.30
CA LEU A 93 -13.46 -1.85 2.01
C LEU A 93 -14.22 -2.75 1.01
N ARG A 94 -14.90 -2.15 0.02
CA ARG A 94 -15.62 -2.90 -1.03
C ARG A 94 -14.68 -3.82 -1.80
N ARG A 95 -13.54 -3.31 -2.24
CA ARG A 95 -12.52 -4.07 -2.98
C ARG A 95 -11.93 -5.20 -2.14
N GLY A 96 -11.67 -4.95 -0.87
CA GLY A 96 -11.23 -5.97 0.08
C GLY A 96 -12.25 -7.09 0.23
N ALA A 97 -13.55 -6.75 0.31
CA ALA A 97 -14.62 -7.74 0.37
C ALA A 97 -14.69 -8.62 -0.88
N LEU A 98 -14.47 -8.06 -2.06
CA LEU A 98 -14.42 -8.79 -3.33
C LEU A 98 -13.18 -9.69 -3.42
N GLY A 99 -12.04 -9.19 -2.94
CA GLY A 99 -10.78 -9.95 -2.89
C GLY A 99 -10.80 -11.13 -1.92
N ALA A 100 -11.64 -11.06 -0.90
CA ALA A 100 -11.78 -12.14 0.10
C ALA A 100 -12.35 -13.45 -0.47
N ASN A 101 -12.95 -13.41 -1.63
CA ASN A 101 -13.56 -14.48 -2.44
C ASN A 101 -14.02 -15.72 -1.65
N ARG A 102 -15.02 -15.52 -0.77
CA ARG A 102 -15.58 -16.57 0.09
C ARG A 102 -16.42 -17.60 -0.66
N GLU A 103 -16.78 -17.30 -1.91
CA GLU A 103 -17.69 -18.16 -2.71
C GLU A 103 -17.00 -19.40 -3.27
N THR A 104 -15.68 -19.44 -3.34
CA THR A 104 -14.94 -20.55 -3.97
C THR A 104 -14.46 -21.62 -3.00
N GLY A 105 -14.77 -21.52 -1.70
CA GLY A 105 -14.29 -22.50 -0.71
C GLY A 105 -12.76 -22.52 -0.54
N SER A 106 -12.07 -21.57 -1.12
CA SER A 106 -10.65 -21.37 -0.92
C SER A 106 -10.42 -20.76 0.47
N ASP A 107 -9.38 -21.22 1.17
CA ASP A 107 -8.95 -20.64 2.43
C ASP A 107 -8.84 -19.12 2.30
N SER A 108 -9.40 -18.38 3.25
CA SER A 108 -9.33 -16.94 3.29
C SER A 108 -7.86 -16.51 3.23
N ILE A 109 -7.52 -15.61 2.32
CA ILE A 109 -6.17 -15.11 2.17
C ILE A 109 -5.86 -14.23 3.38
N ASP A 110 -4.86 -14.62 4.16
CA ASP A 110 -4.35 -13.79 5.25
C ASP A 110 -3.29 -12.83 4.71
N TYR A 111 -3.72 -11.64 4.26
CA TYR A 111 -2.83 -10.61 3.72
C TYR A 111 -1.77 -10.12 4.73
N LEU A 112 -2.02 -10.29 6.03
CA LEU A 112 -1.05 -9.93 7.08
C LEU A 112 0.09 -10.95 7.21
N ARG A 113 -0.10 -12.16 6.69
CA ARG A 113 0.87 -13.26 6.74
C ARG A 113 1.27 -13.79 5.38
N LEU A 114 0.78 -13.17 4.32
CA LEU A 114 1.08 -13.60 2.96
C LEU A 114 2.60 -13.55 2.71
N ASP A 115 3.14 -14.65 2.19
CA ASP A 115 4.49 -14.68 1.66
C ASP A 115 4.50 -14.03 0.27
N TRP A 116 5.05 -12.84 0.18
CA TRP A 116 5.11 -12.04 -1.05
C TRP A 116 6.24 -12.47 -2.00
N PHE A 117 7.19 -13.27 -1.53
CA PHE A 117 8.34 -13.68 -2.33
C PHE A 117 8.01 -14.43 -3.60
N PRO A 118 7.12 -15.44 -3.55
CA PRO A 118 6.77 -16.18 -4.75
C PRO A 118 6.03 -15.34 -5.78
N LEU A 119 5.58 -14.14 -5.39
CA LEU A 119 4.82 -13.22 -6.25
C LEU A 119 5.70 -12.12 -6.85
N ALA A 120 6.91 -11.89 -6.30
CA ALA A 120 7.76 -10.77 -6.67
C ALA A 120 8.20 -10.79 -8.15
N ASP A 121 8.37 -11.99 -8.71
CA ASP A 121 8.79 -12.18 -10.10
C ASP A 121 7.63 -12.40 -11.07
N ARG A 122 6.37 -12.26 -10.58
CA ARG A 122 5.19 -12.44 -11.42
C ARG A 122 4.66 -11.11 -11.94
N PRO A 123 4.08 -11.09 -13.15
CA PRO A 123 3.35 -9.92 -13.63
C PRO A 123 2.25 -9.50 -12.64
N LEU A 124 2.18 -8.21 -12.33
CA LEU A 124 1.22 -7.67 -11.37
C LEU A 124 -0.23 -7.99 -11.75
N ALA A 125 -0.53 -8.00 -13.04
CA ALA A 125 -1.86 -8.36 -13.54
C ALA A 125 -2.26 -9.81 -13.18
N GLU A 126 -1.30 -10.75 -13.25
CA GLU A 126 -1.52 -12.14 -12.84
C GLU A 126 -1.76 -12.24 -11.33
N ALA A 127 -0.95 -11.53 -10.52
CA ALA A 127 -1.15 -11.48 -9.09
C ALA A 127 -2.52 -10.89 -8.72
N ARG A 128 -2.93 -9.79 -9.35
CA ARG A 128 -4.27 -9.19 -9.15
C ARG A 128 -5.40 -10.14 -9.50
N ALA A 129 -5.29 -10.83 -10.63
CA ALA A 129 -6.28 -11.83 -11.05
C ALA A 129 -6.37 -12.99 -10.06
N ARG A 130 -5.23 -13.50 -9.58
CA ARG A 130 -5.18 -14.58 -8.59
C ARG A 130 -5.89 -14.23 -7.28
N PHE A 131 -5.76 -12.99 -6.83
CA PHE A 131 -6.34 -12.51 -5.58
C PHE A 131 -7.69 -11.80 -5.78
N ASN A 132 -8.24 -11.84 -6.98
CA ASN A 132 -9.47 -11.14 -7.35
C ASN A 132 -9.49 -9.66 -6.94
N VAL A 133 -8.34 -8.99 -7.11
CA VAL A 133 -8.21 -7.57 -6.79
C VAL A 133 -8.76 -6.75 -7.96
N THR A 134 -9.90 -6.12 -7.74
CA THR A 134 -10.56 -5.27 -8.74
C THR A 134 -9.89 -3.88 -8.84
N PRO A 135 -9.98 -3.18 -9.97
CA PRO A 135 -9.58 -1.79 -10.07
C PRO A 135 -10.31 -0.90 -9.05
N LYS A 136 -9.74 0.25 -8.76
CA LYS A 136 -10.44 1.30 -8.01
C LYS A 136 -11.65 1.81 -8.77
N SER A 137 -12.66 2.25 -8.06
CA SER A 137 -13.78 2.94 -8.69
C SER A 137 -13.39 4.34 -9.19
N ASP A 138 -14.10 4.82 -10.20
CA ASP A 138 -13.88 6.18 -10.72
C ASP A 138 -14.12 7.24 -9.63
N GLU A 139 -15.10 7.00 -8.75
CA GLU A 139 -15.40 7.88 -7.63
C GLU A 139 -14.21 7.95 -6.64
N ALA A 140 -13.54 6.83 -6.37
CA ALA A 140 -12.38 6.81 -5.50
C ALA A 140 -11.19 7.55 -6.14
N VAL A 141 -11.00 7.39 -7.45
CA VAL A 141 -9.96 8.12 -8.20
C VAL A 141 -10.24 9.62 -8.19
N VAL A 142 -11.47 10.03 -8.48
CA VAL A 142 -11.90 11.45 -8.40
C VAL A 142 -11.75 12.00 -6.98
N ALA A 143 -11.96 11.17 -5.95
CA ALA A 143 -11.76 11.52 -4.56
C ALA A 143 -10.28 11.58 -4.14
N GLY A 144 -9.34 11.33 -5.06
CA GLY A 144 -7.90 11.47 -4.83
C GLY A 144 -7.17 10.17 -4.46
N SER A 145 -7.78 9.01 -4.66
CA SER A 145 -7.05 7.73 -4.53
C SER A 145 -6.06 7.58 -5.68
N VAL A 146 -4.78 7.47 -5.35
CA VAL A 146 -3.68 7.34 -6.31
C VAL A 146 -2.93 6.03 -6.14
N GLY A 147 -2.39 5.49 -7.21
CA GLY A 147 -1.50 4.34 -7.20
C GLY A 147 -0.05 4.73 -6.93
N PRO A 148 0.83 3.76 -6.64
CA PRO A 148 2.23 4.04 -6.29
C PRO A 148 3.02 4.65 -7.46
N TRP A 149 2.62 4.38 -8.70
CA TRP A 149 3.30 4.89 -9.90
C TRP A 149 2.66 6.17 -10.47
N GLN A 150 1.63 6.68 -9.83
CA GLN A 150 0.98 7.92 -10.25
C GLN A 150 1.60 9.14 -9.55
N PRO A 151 1.53 10.33 -10.14
CA PRO A 151 1.95 11.55 -9.47
C PRO A 151 1.26 11.70 -8.10
N GLY A 152 2.06 11.95 -7.06
CA GLY A 152 1.56 12.03 -5.68
C GLY A 152 1.36 10.67 -5.00
N GLY A 153 1.62 9.55 -5.68
CA GLY A 153 1.48 8.21 -5.10
C GLY A 153 2.58 7.85 -4.12
N ILE A 154 3.76 8.47 -4.22
CA ILE A 154 4.87 8.26 -3.30
C ILE A 154 4.90 9.38 -2.27
N SER A 155 5.00 9.03 -1.00
CA SER A 155 5.09 10.03 0.05
C SER A 155 6.38 10.85 -0.08
N PRO A 156 6.37 12.16 0.24
CA PRO A 156 7.56 13.00 0.18
C PRO A 156 8.73 12.47 1.02
N PHE A 157 8.43 11.76 2.10
CA PHE A 157 9.44 11.12 2.93
C PHE A 157 10.15 9.99 2.18
N GLN A 158 9.39 9.08 1.59
CA GLN A 158 9.96 7.95 0.84
C GLN A 158 10.68 8.42 -0.43
N GLU A 159 10.17 9.44 -1.09
CA GLU A 159 10.85 10.05 -2.24
C GLU A 159 12.21 10.61 -1.85
N ARG A 160 12.29 11.38 -0.76
CA ARG A 160 13.56 11.92 -0.26
C ARG A 160 14.54 10.81 0.11
N ALA A 161 14.08 9.82 0.90
CA ALA A 161 14.91 8.70 1.31
C ALA A 161 15.42 7.89 0.11
N GLY A 162 14.57 7.64 -0.88
CA GLY A 162 14.94 6.94 -2.11
C GLY A 162 15.96 7.72 -2.96
N ARG A 163 15.79 9.04 -3.08
CA ARG A 163 16.76 9.90 -3.78
C ARG A 163 18.11 9.96 -3.07
N GLU A 164 18.12 9.97 -1.75
CA GLU A 164 19.34 9.94 -0.96
C GLU A 164 20.07 8.61 -1.10
N LEU A 165 19.36 7.51 -1.01
CA LEU A 165 19.89 6.17 -1.24
C LEU A 165 20.48 6.03 -2.66
N ALA A 166 19.75 6.47 -3.68
CA ALA A 166 20.21 6.43 -5.06
C ALA A 166 21.50 7.22 -5.26
N ARG A 167 21.65 8.41 -4.62
CA ARG A 167 22.89 9.18 -4.62
C ARG A 167 24.03 8.46 -3.92
N HIS A 168 23.74 7.81 -2.80
CA HIS A 168 24.75 7.06 -2.07
C HIS A 168 25.26 5.84 -2.85
N GLU A 169 24.39 5.22 -3.63
CA GLU A 169 24.69 4.05 -4.46
C GLU A 169 25.18 4.43 -5.87
N ASP A 170 25.38 5.71 -6.16
CA ASP A 170 25.78 6.25 -7.48
C ASP A 170 24.91 5.70 -8.63
N ARG A 171 23.60 5.71 -8.44
CA ARG A 171 22.62 5.29 -9.43
C ARG A 171 21.50 6.32 -9.63
N PRO A 172 20.83 6.34 -10.78
CA PRO A 172 19.64 7.16 -10.96
C PRO A 172 18.56 6.80 -9.93
N TYR A 173 17.84 7.81 -9.46
CA TYR A 173 16.65 7.56 -8.65
C TYR A 173 15.56 6.96 -9.53
N ASP A 174 15.08 5.84 -9.10
CA ASP A 174 14.01 5.10 -9.73
C ASP A 174 12.93 4.83 -8.69
N ALA A 175 11.81 5.52 -8.82
CA ALA A 175 10.66 5.30 -7.97
C ALA A 175 10.00 3.97 -8.32
N TYR A 176 10.42 2.89 -7.70
CA TYR A 176 9.92 1.52 -7.93
C TYR A 176 10.15 0.94 -9.33
N GLY A 177 11.20 1.34 -10.04
CA GLY A 177 11.43 0.88 -11.40
C GLY A 177 10.46 1.47 -12.43
N ALA A 178 9.73 2.52 -12.05
CA ALA A 178 8.66 3.09 -12.87
C ALA A 178 9.18 3.92 -14.06
N ALA A 179 10.47 4.15 -14.15
CA ALA A 179 11.02 5.11 -15.10
C ALA A 179 11.19 4.56 -16.52
N THR A 180 10.92 3.30 -16.77
CA THR A 180 11.38 2.67 -18.02
C THR A 180 10.31 2.07 -18.90
N SER A 181 9.06 2.23 -18.60
CA SER A 181 8.01 1.78 -19.52
C SER A 181 7.41 2.92 -20.35
N ALA A 182 8.24 3.79 -20.87
CA ALA A 182 7.91 4.68 -21.96
C ALA A 182 8.55 4.09 -23.23
N ASP A 183 7.95 3.06 -23.77
CA ASP A 183 8.07 2.62 -25.16
C ASP A 183 6.73 2.06 -25.62
#